data_40ffbfc10b399a81f374bd27f3ccb38b
#
_entry.id   40ffbfc10b399a81f374bd27f3ccb38b
#
_cell.length_a   1.000
_cell.length_b   1.000
_cell.length_c   1.000
_cell.angle_alpha   90.00
_cell.angle_beta   90.00
_cell.angle_gamma   90.00
#
_symmetry.space_group_name_H-M   'P 1'
#
loop_
_entity.id
_entity.type
_entity.pdbx_description
1 polymer ?
#
loop_
_entity_poly.entity_id
_entity_poly.type
_entity_poly.pdbx_seq_one_letter_code
_entity_poly.pdbx_strand_id
1 'polypeptide(L)'
;MRSLTIAVALLAAQAAAPVIAAEGMPTPQRQSWSFAGPLGHYDRAQLQRGFQVYREVCAQCHSLKYIAFRNLAQTGGPGFTEAQARALAAEYQITDGPDDTGEMFQRPGRLSDVLPPPAPNEQALRSRFGGALPPDLSVITKARGYEAGLVFGLLDFFRQYQEHGADYMYALLNGYEDPPADANLSPTLFWNKYFPSNRIAMKPPLSDDLVDYSDGSPKTVDQYSRDVVAFLAWAAEPHLEARKRIGFQAMIFLIVFAGLVYFTKKKVWSDVHA
;
A
#
# COMPACT_ATOMS: atom_id res chain seq x y z
N MET A 1 44.54 -14.39 6.57
CA MET A 1 44.03 -13.69 5.37
C MET A 1 43.38 -14.61 4.34
N ARG A 2 43.86 -15.86 4.14
CA ARG A 2 43.28 -16.83 3.18
C ARG A 2 41.86 -17.31 3.55
N SER A 3 41.52 -17.42 4.85
CA SER A 3 40.20 -17.88 5.30
C SER A 3 39.08 -16.85 5.11
N LEU A 4 39.39 -15.54 5.14
CA LEU A 4 38.44 -14.47 4.95
C LEU A 4 38.00 -14.32 3.48
N THR A 5 38.93 -14.57 2.55
CA THR A 5 38.67 -14.53 1.11
C THR A 5 37.76 -15.67 0.64
N ILE A 6 37.85 -16.84 1.26
CA ILE A 6 36.98 -17.99 0.94
C ILE A 6 35.55 -17.76 1.45
N ALA A 7 35.38 -17.15 2.63
CA ALA A 7 34.06 -16.83 3.18
C ALA A 7 33.31 -15.77 2.35
N VAL A 8 34.00 -14.75 1.85
CA VAL A 8 33.40 -13.74 0.96
C VAL A 8 33.03 -14.32 -0.41
N ALA A 9 33.85 -15.25 -0.95
CA ALA A 9 33.55 -15.92 -2.21
C ALA A 9 32.34 -16.88 -2.10
N LEU A 10 32.14 -17.54 -0.97
CA LEU A 10 31.00 -18.43 -0.73
C LEU A 10 29.69 -17.66 -0.52
N LEU A 11 29.75 -16.46 0.07
CA LEU A 11 28.57 -15.56 0.18
C LEU A 11 28.16 -14.98 -1.18
N ALA A 12 29.13 -14.69 -2.05
CA ALA A 12 28.85 -14.18 -3.39
C ALA A 12 28.24 -15.25 -4.33
N ALA A 13 28.51 -16.53 -4.12
CA ALA A 13 28.00 -17.62 -4.94
C ALA A 13 26.54 -17.97 -4.65
N GLN A 14 25.98 -17.60 -3.50
CA GLN A 14 24.56 -17.82 -3.18
C GLN A 14 23.63 -16.76 -3.75
N ALA A 15 24.13 -15.65 -4.27
CA ALA A 15 23.35 -14.56 -4.83
C ALA A 15 22.93 -14.76 -6.31
N ALA A 16 23.27 -15.89 -6.92
CA ALA A 16 23.02 -16.16 -8.34
C ALA A 16 21.97 -17.26 -8.58
N ALA A 17 20.91 -17.33 -7.76
CA ALA A 17 19.72 -18.05 -8.19
C ALA A 17 19.04 -17.19 -9.28
N PRO A 18 18.79 -17.72 -10.50
CA PRO A 18 18.02 -16.98 -11.48
C PRO A 18 16.61 -16.78 -10.90
N VAL A 19 16.29 -15.56 -10.55
CA VAL A 19 14.90 -15.15 -10.36
C VAL A 19 14.25 -15.34 -11.72
N ILE A 20 13.39 -16.32 -11.85
CA ILE A 20 12.53 -16.48 -13.02
C ILE A 20 11.58 -15.29 -12.97
N ALA A 21 11.99 -14.18 -13.55
CA ALA A 21 11.07 -13.10 -13.90
C ALA A 21 9.99 -13.75 -14.78
N ALA A 22 8.73 -13.55 -14.44
CA ALA A 22 7.63 -13.99 -15.28
C ALA A 22 7.83 -13.33 -16.65
N GLU A 23 8.29 -14.10 -17.63
CA GLU A 23 8.60 -13.61 -18.98
C GLU A 23 7.32 -13.00 -19.56
N GLY A 24 7.36 -11.72 -19.92
CA GLY A 24 6.33 -11.07 -20.71
C GLY A 24 5.53 -9.96 -20.06
N MET A 25 5.59 -9.73 -18.75
CA MET A 25 4.87 -8.60 -18.15
C MET A 25 5.69 -7.30 -18.24
N PRO A 26 5.08 -6.18 -18.72
CA PRO A 26 5.77 -4.90 -18.71
C PRO A 26 6.00 -4.43 -17.28
N THR A 27 7.19 -3.88 -17.02
CA THR A 27 7.47 -3.25 -15.73
C THR A 27 6.60 -2.01 -15.55
N PRO A 28 5.86 -1.88 -14.44
CA PRO A 28 5.09 -0.68 -14.14
C PRO A 28 5.95 0.57 -14.18
N GLN A 29 5.42 1.63 -14.77
CA GLN A 29 6.09 2.94 -14.76
C GLN A 29 6.02 3.55 -13.39
N ARG A 30 7.14 4.12 -12.93
CA ARG A 30 7.21 4.85 -11.66
C ARG A 30 6.35 6.09 -11.74
N GLN A 31 5.56 6.29 -10.70
CA GLN A 31 4.73 7.46 -10.54
C GLN A 31 5.39 8.47 -9.59
N SER A 32 4.96 9.72 -9.70
CA SER A 32 5.34 10.76 -8.74
C SER A 32 4.38 10.73 -7.56
N TRP A 33 4.82 10.19 -6.43
CA TRP A 33 4.03 10.13 -5.21
C TRP A 33 4.50 11.21 -4.22
N SER A 34 3.56 11.96 -3.64
CA SER A 34 3.85 12.98 -2.62
C SER A 34 4.53 12.39 -1.39
N PHE A 35 4.23 11.13 -1.10
CA PHE A 35 4.75 10.38 0.04
C PHE A 35 6.06 9.63 -0.27
N ALA A 36 6.61 9.73 -1.49
CA ALA A 36 7.87 9.07 -1.84
C ALA A 36 9.10 9.76 -1.21
N GLY A 37 10.18 8.99 -1.08
CA GLY A 37 11.47 9.47 -0.60
C GLY A 37 11.51 9.86 0.89
N PRO A 38 12.66 10.33 1.39
CA PRO A 38 12.90 10.50 2.83
C PRO A 38 12.07 11.62 3.47
N LEU A 39 11.66 12.63 2.70
CA LEU A 39 10.89 13.78 3.18
C LEU A 39 9.44 13.78 2.67
N GLY A 40 9.03 12.73 1.95
CA GLY A 40 7.68 12.62 1.42
C GLY A 40 6.61 12.54 2.52
N HIS A 41 5.45 13.11 2.23
CA HIS A 41 4.29 13.15 3.11
C HIS A 41 3.01 12.92 2.30
N TYR A 42 1.96 12.46 2.96
CA TYR A 42 0.67 12.26 2.30
C TYR A 42 -0.04 13.60 2.04
N ASP A 43 -0.59 13.75 0.84
CA ASP A 43 -1.53 14.83 0.53
C ASP A 43 -2.91 14.47 1.09
N ARG A 44 -3.40 15.27 2.05
CA ARG A 44 -4.66 15.01 2.76
C ARG A 44 -5.88 15.06 1.84
N ALA A 45 -5.90 16.01 0.91
CA ALA A 45 -7.00 16.12 -0.05
C ALA A 45 -7.03 14.89 -0.97
N GLN A 46 -5.85 14.43 -1.43
CA GLN A 46 -5.72 13.21 -2.20
C GLN A 46 -6.19 11.97 -1.42
N LEU A 47 -5.83 11.86 -0.12
CA LEU A 47 -6.31 10.76 0.71
C LEU A 47 -7.84 10.77 0.89
N GLN A 48 -8.45 11.95 1.02
CA GLN A 48 -9.92 12.08 1.13
C GLN A 48 -10.61 11.63 -0.16
N ARG A 49 -10.15 12.07 -1.33
CA ARG A 49 -10.65 11.60 -2.63
C ARG A 49 -10.45 10.10 -2.79
N GLY A 50 -9.25 9.59 -2.42
CA GLY A 50 -8.95 8.16 -2.47
C GLY A 50 -9.85 7.32 -1.55
N PHE A 51 -10.18 7.83 -0.37
CA PHE A 51 -11.19 7.22 0.51
C PHE A 51 -12.58 7.21 -0.13
N GLN A 52 -12.97 8.29 -0.80
CA GLN A 52 -14.24 8.35 -1.53
C GLN A 52 -14.28 7.29 -2.63
N VAL A 53 -13.25 7.17 -3.47
CA VAL A 53 -13.16 6.12 -4.49
C VAL A 53 -13.21 4.72 -3.86
N TYR A 54 -12.47 4.49 -2.77
CA TYR A 54 -12.55 3.22 -2.06
C TYR A 54 -13.96 2.91 -1.60
N ARG A 55 -14.62 3.85 -0.92
CA ARG A 55 -15.96 3.69 -0.34
C ARG A 55 -17.03 3.43 -1.41
N GLU A 56 -17.00 4.18 -2.50
CA GLU A 56 -18.04 4.12 -3.54
C GLU A 56 -17.83 2.96 -4.52
N VAL A 57 -16.59 2.57 -4.78
CA VAL A 57 -16.24 1.57 -5.79
C VAL A 57 -15.65 0.30 -5.18
N CYS A 58 -14.52 0.40 -4.50
CA CYS A 58 -13.73 -0.78 -4.10
C CYS A 58 -14.37 -1.57 -2.94
N ALA A 59 -15.01 -0.88 -1.99
CA ALA A 59 -15.61 -1.48 -0.79
C ALA A 59 -16.77 -2.44 -1.09
N GLN A 60 -17.32 -2.41 -2.31
CA GLN A 60 -18.35 -3.37 -2.75
C GLN A 60 -17.81 -4.81 -2.86
N CYS A 61 -16.48 -4.95 -3.02
CA CYS A 61 -15.82 -6.24 -3.24
C CYS A 61 -14.65 -6.48 -2.28
N HIS A 62 -13.96 -5.43 -1.85
CA HIS A 62 -12.72 -5.51 -1.07
C HIS A 62 -12.89 -4.97 0.34
N SER A 63 -12.38 -5.69 1.32
CA SER A 63 -12.31 -5.24 2.71
C SER A 63 -11.07 -4.37 2.98
N LEU A 64 -11.15 -3.58 4.08
CA LEU A 64 -10.04 -2.86 4.72
C LEU A 64 -10.06 -3.14 6.22
N LYS A 65 -9.88 -4.39 6.60
CA LYS A 65 -10.09 -4.90 7.97
C LYS A 65 -9.12 -4.37 9.03
N TYR A 66 -8.02 -3.71 8.63
CA TYR A 66 -7.08 -3.09 9.58
C TYR A 66 -7.32 -1.59 9.77
N ILE A 67 -8.30 -0.99 9.07
CA ILE A 67 -8.64 0.41 9.19
C ILE A 67 -9.96 0.57 9.94
N ALA A 68 -9.90 1.20 11.12
CA ALA A 68 -11.08 1.62 11.87
C ALA A 68 -11.47 3.06 11.49
N PHE A 69 -12.74 3.44 11.71
CA PHE A 69 -13.22 4.80 11.42
C PHE A 69 -12.39 5.88 12.12
N ARG A 70 -11.93 5.64 13.36
CA ARG A 70 -11.03 6.57 14.08
C ARG A 70 -9.74 6.87 13.31
N ASN A 71 -9.24 5.94 12.50
CA ASN A 71 -8.00 6.14 11.75
C ASN A 71 -8.13 7.23 10.69
N LEU A 72 -9.34 7.49 10.18
CA LEU A 72 -9.60 8.56 9.24
C LEU A 72 -9.36 9.96 9.86
N ALA A 73 -9.54 10.10 11.18
CA ALA A 73 -9.36 11.34 11.92
C ALA A 73 -8.00 11.45 12.63
N GLN A 74 -7.16 10.41 12.59
CA GLN A 74 -5.87 10.44 13.28
C GLN A 74 -4.86 11.36 12.58
N THR A 75 -3.88 11.83 13.35
CA THR A 75 -2.74 12.58 12.81
C THR A 75 -1.98 11.73 11.80
N GLY A 76 -1.71 12.28 10.62
CA GLY A 76 -1.10 11.55 9.52
C GLY A 76 -2.11 10.84 8.61
N GLY A 77 -3.39 10.82 8.97
CA GLY A 77 -4.48 10.23 8.18
C GLY A 77 -5.10 11.21 7.15
N PRO A 78 -6.24 10.84 6.55
CA PRO A 78 -6.93 11.65 5.53
C PRO A 78 -7.37 13.05 6.00
N GLY A 79 -7.25 13.36 7.30
CA GLY A 79 -7.57 14.68 7.82
C GLY A 79 -9.05 14.95 8.05
N PHE A 80 -9.88 13.92 8.15
CA PHE A 80 -11.23 14.09 8.64
C PHE A 80 -11.21 14.56 10.09
N THR A 81 -12.19 15.38 10.48
CA THR A 81 -12.43 15.66 11.89
C THR A 81 -13.05 14.43 12.57
N GLU A 82 -12.89 14.32 13.90
CA GLU A 82 -13.52 13.23 14.65
C GLU A 82 -15.04 13.20 14.46
N ALA A 83 -15.67 14.38 14.37
CA ALA A 83 -17.12 14.50 14.11
C ALA A 83 -17.50 13.93 12.74
N GLN A 84 -16.72 14.22 11.70
CA GLN A 84 -16.93 13.65 10.36
C GLN A 84 -16.72 12.13 10.35
N ALA A 85 -15.65 11.64 10.97
CA ALA A 85 -15.40 10.20 11.05
C ALA A 85 -16.50 9.47 11.83
N ARG A 86 -17.05 10.09 12.87
CA ARG A 86 -18.19 9.56 13.64
C ARG A 86 -19.47 9.55 12.82
N ALA A 87 -19.75 10.61 12.06
CA ALA A 87 -20.90 10.66 11.16
C ALA A 87 -20.79 9.59 10.07
N LEU A 88 -19.63 9.43 9.46
CA LEU A 88 -19.36 8.35 8.50
C LEU A 88 -19.57 6.96 9.11
N ALA A 89 -19.08 6.72 10.33
CA ALA A 89 -19.30 5.44 11.01
C ALA A 89 -20.78 5.15 11.21
N ALA A 90 -21.57 6.15 11.63
CA ALA A 90 -22.99 6.01 11.91
C ALA A 90 -23.84 5.68 10.66
N GLU A 91 -23.34 5.90 9.46
CA GLU A 91 -24.01 5.49 8.21
C GLU A 91 -24.06 3.96 8.03
N TYR A 92 -23.19 3.22 8.75
CA TYR A 92 -23.08 1.77 8.65
C TYR A 92 -23.81 1.09 9.80
N GLN A 93 -24.48 -0.04 9.50
CA GLN A 93 -25.04 -0.94 10.49
C GLN A 93 -24.03 -2.03 10.82
N ILE A 94 -23.65 -2.12 12.07
CA ILE A 94 -22.66 -3.10 12.57
C ILE A 94 -23.38 -4.14 13.40
N THR A 95 -23.16 -5.41 13.07
CA THR A 95 -23.63 -6.51 13.92
C THR A 95 -22.77 -6.57 15.18
N ASP A 96 -23.40 -6.46 16.33
CA ASP A 96 -22.79 -6.48 17.65
C ASP A 96 -23.50 -7.50 18.55
N GLY A 97 -22.93 -7.83 19.68
CA GLY A 97 -23.52 -8.77 20.62
C GLY A 97 -22.58 -9.95 20.90
N PRO A 98 -23.08 -11.03 21.52
CA PRO A 98 -24.48 -11.19 21.91
C PRO A 98 -24.90 -10.24 23.05
N ASP A 99 -26.19 -9.90 23.10
CA ASP A 99 -26.81 -9.20 24.23
C ASP A 99 -27.01 -10.13 25.44
N ASP A 100 -27.65 -9.62 26.49
CA ASP A 100 -27.90 -10.40 27.73
C ASP A 100 -28.82 -11.62 27.50
N THR A 101 -29.52 -11.67 26.36
CA THR A 101 -30.36 -12.81 25.95
C THR A 101 -29.62 -13.79 25.02
N GLY A 102 -28.40 -13.46 24.61
CA GLY A 102 -27.59 -14.25 23.71
C GLY A 102 -27.84 -13.95 22.23
N GLU A 103 -28.56 -12.88 21.89
CA GLU A 103 -28.88 -12.53 20.52
C GLU A 103 -27.94 -11.47 19.93
N MET A 104 -27.67 -11.60 18.64
CA MET A 104 -26.92 -10.58 17.88
C MET A 104 -27.86 -9.46 17.45
N PHE A 105 -27.41 -8.22 17.58
CA PHE A 105 -28.20 -7.04 17.21
C PHE A 105 -27.45 -6.11 16.26
N GLN A 106 -28.20 -5.23 15.60
CA GLN A 106 -27.62 -4.21 14.74
C GLN A 106 -27.57 -2.87 15.48
N ARG A 107 -26.45 -2.17 15.33
CA ARG A 107 -26.29 -0.81 15.83
C ARG A 107 -25.57 0.09 14.81
N PRO A 108 -25.73 1.40 14.91
CA PRO A 108 -24.89 2.34 14.18
C PRO A 108 -23.40 2.14 14.52
N GLY A 109 -22.54 2.24 13.50
CA GLY A 109 -21.10 2.13 13.67
C GLY A 109 -20.53 3.21 14.58
N ARG A 110 -19.40 2.90 15.21
CA ARG A 110 -18.64 3.76 16.13
C ARG A 110 -17.24 3.97 15.60
N LEU A 111 -16.52 4.95 16.13
CA LEU A 111 -15.13 5.23 15.76
C LEU A 111 -14.17 4.05 15.97
N SER A 112 -14.49 3.17 16.92
CA SER A 112 -13.70 1.95 17.20
C SER A 112 -13.89 0.84 16.18
N ASP A 113 -15.00 0.85 15.45
CA ASP A 113 -15.31 -0.21 14.51
C ASP A 113 -14.43 -0.10 13.27
N VAL A 114 -14.08 -1.25 12.71
CA VAL A 114 -13.37 -1.33 11.42
C VAL A 114 -14.35 -1.04 10.28
N LEU A 115 -13.81 -0.64 9.14
CA LEU A 115 -14.60 -0.49 7.92
C LEU A 115 -15.26 -1.83 7.58
N PRO A 116 -16.61 -1.87 7.43
CA PRO A 116 -17.32 -3.13 7.26
C PRO A 116 -16.88 -3.89 6.02
N PRO A 117 -16.67 -5.20 6.12
CA PRO A 117 -16.37 -6.02 4.97
C PRO A 117 -17.58 -6.15 4.04
N PRO A 118 -17.38 -6.41 2.72
CA PRO A 118 -18.48 -6.52 1.75
C PRO A 118 -19.35 -7.79 1.92
N ALA A 119 -18.92 -8.73 2.75
CA ALA A 119 -19.66 -9.95 3.08
C ALA A 119 -19.29 -10.43 4.49
N PRO A 120 -20.18 -11.21 5.16
CA PRO A 120 -19.94 -11.69 6.53
C PRO A 120 -18.71 -12.61 6.68
N ASN A 121 -18.35 -13.33 5.63
CA ASN A 121 -17.22 -14.24 5.62
C ASN A 121 -16.70 -14.49 4.19
N GLU A 122 -15.55 -15.16 4.09
CA GLU A 122 -14.91 -15.46 2.80
C GLU A 122 -15.73 -16.42 1.92
N GLN A 123 -16.48 -17.36 2.51
CA GLN A 123 -17.33 -18.29 1.76
C GLN A 123 -18.45 -17.55 1.04
N ALA A 124 -19.11 -16.62 1.72
CA ALA A 124 -20.13 -15.77 1.12
C ALA A 124 -19.54 -14.89 0.01
N LEU A 125 -18.32 -14.39 0.21
CA LEU A 125 -17.62 -13.59 -0.80
C LEU A 125 -17.25 -14.43 -2.03
N ARG A 126 -16.71 -15.64 -1.84
CA ARG A 126 -16.41 -16.57 -2.94
C ARG A 126 -17.68 -16.97 -3.72
N SER A 127 -18.78 -17.24 -3.03
CA SER A 127 -20.06 -17.54 -3.66
C SER A 127 -20.53 -16.42 -4.56
N ARG A 128 -20.37 -15.17 -4.11
CA ARG A 128 -20.76 -13.97 -4.88
C ARG A 128 -19.91 -13.75 -6.14
N PHE A 129 -18.64 -14.18 -6.12
CA PHE A 129 -17.66 -13.94 -7.20
C PHE A 129 -17.24 -15.23 -7.93
N GLY A 130 -18.11 -16.25 -8.01
CA GLY A 130 -17.85 -17.46 -8.79
C GLY A 130 -16.61 -18.23 -8.32
N GLY A 131 -16.32 -18.23 -7.03
CA GLY A 131 -15.14 -18.88 -6.43
C GLY A 131 -13.92 -17.98 -6.24
N ALA A 132 -13.84 -16.84 -6.91
CA ALA A 132 -12.78 -15.87 -6.69
C ALA A 132 -12.92 -15.19 -5.32
N LEU A 133 -11.79 -14.90 -4.67
CA LEU A 133 -11.77 -14.16 -3.42
C LEU A 133 -11.06 -12.82 -3.66
N PRO A 134 -11.79 -11.70 -3.66
CA PRO A 134 -11.18 -10.39 -3.67
C PRO A 134 -10.28 -10.20 -2.44
N PRO A 135 -9.00 -9.80 -2.61
CA PRO A 135 -8.09 -9.64 -1.48
C PRO A 135 -8.50 -8.47 -0.60
N ASP A 136 -8.16 -8.54 0.69
CA ASP A 136 -8.19 -7.39 1.59
C ASP A 136 -7.15 -6.35 1.15
N LEU A 137 -7.55 -5.09 1.11
CA LEU A 137 -6.69 -4.01 0.59
C LEU A 137 -5.86 -3.31 1.67
N SER A 138 -6.00 -3.67 2.95
CA SER A 138 -5.34 -2.96 4.07
C SER A 138 -3.82 -2.84 3.92
N VAL A 139 -3.17 -3.82 3.33
CA VAL A 139 -1.71 -3.84 3.12
C VAL A 139 -1.32 -4.12 1.67
N ILE A 140 -2.24 -3.93 0.74
CA ILE A 140 -2.06 -4.36 -0.65
C ILE A 140 -0.85 -3.73 -1.32
N THR A 141 -0.55 -2.45 -1.06
CA THR A 141 0.60 -1.73 -1.62
C THR A 141 1.94 -2.17 -1.02
N LYS A 142 1.93 -2.96 0.06
CA LYS A 142 3.12 -3.61 0.60
C LYS A 142 3.18 -5.10 0.23
N ALA A 143 2.02 -5.74 0.06
CA ALA A 143 1.91 -7.14 -0.28
C ALA A 143 2.09 -7.41 -1.79
N ARG A 144 1.95 -6.42 -2.62
CA ARG A 144 2.09 -6.49 -4.09
C ARG A 144 3.11 -5.46 -4.55
N GLY A 145 3.82 -5.78 -5.62
CA GLY A 145 4.82 -4.92 -6.21
C GLY A 145 5.48 -5.61 -7.39
N TYR A 146 6.46 -4.98 -7.96
CA TYR A 146 7.32 -5.54 -9.00
C TYR A 146 8.78 -5.49 -8.54
N GLU A 147 9.59 -6.40 -9.07
CA GLU A 147 11.03 -6.40 -8.82
C GLU A 147 11.74 -5.45 -9.79
N ALA A 148 12.43 -4.48 -9.23
CA ALA A 148 13.17 -3.48 -10.02
C ALA A 148 14.51 -3.99 -10.60
N GLY A 149 14.90 -5.24 -10.29
CA GLY A 149 16.20 -5.79 -10.62
C GLY A 149 17.34 -5.19 -9.78
N LEU A 150 18.53 -5.82 -9.84
CA LEU A 150 19.65 -5.50 -8.95
C LEU A 150 20.11 -4.03 -9.06
N VAL A 151 20.29 -3.53 -10.28
CA VAL A 151 20.81 -2.17 -10.53
C VAL A 151 19.83 -1.12 -10.06
N PHE A 152 18.54 -1.26 -10.40
CA PHE A 152 17.50 -0.33 -9.98
C PHE A 152 17.23 -0.45 -8.48
N GLY A 153 17.27 -1.64 -7.90
CA GLY A 153 17.15 -1.83 -6.46
C GLY A 153 18.24 -1.11 -5.66
N LEU A 154 19.49 -1.12 -6.15
CA LEU A 154 20.59 -0.37 -5.54
C LEU A 154 20.37 1.15 -5.67
N LEU A 155 19.93 1.64 -6.82
CA LEU A 155 19.58 3.05 -7.00
C LEU A 155 18.41 3.47 -6.12
N ASP A 156 17.43 2.60 -5.93
CA ASP A 156 16.27 2.84 -5.08
C ASP A 156 16.65 2.90 -3.61
N PHE A 157 17.60 2.07 -3.18
CA PHE A 157 18.18 2.17 -1.84
C PHE A 157 18.77 3.56 -1.58
N PHE A 158 19.56 4.10 -2.52
CA PHE A 158 20.13 5.45 -2.37
C PHE A 158 19.07 6.56 -2.49
N ARG A 159 18.07 6.39 -3.35
CA ARG A 159 16.96 7.34 -3.53
C ARG A 159 15.87 7.20 -2.48
N GLN A 160 15.95 6.16 -1.66
CA GLN A 160 14.92 5.80 -0.68
C GLN A 160 13.52 5.63 -1.32
N TYR A 161 13.49 5.06 -2.56
CA TYR A 161 12.25 4.77 -3.25
C TYR A 161 11.73 3.40 -2.85
N GLN A 162 10.52 3.33 -2.32
CA GLN A 162 9.90 2.10 -1.80
C GLN A 162 8.46 1.90 -2.33
N GLU A 163 8.06 2.72 -3.27
CA GLU A 163 6.68 2.85 -3.74
C GLU A 163 6.31 1.87 -4.87
N HIS A 164 7.09 0.79 -5.07
CA HIS A 164 6.87 -0.23 -6.10
C HIS A 164 5.48 -0.85 -6.06
N GLY A 165 4.90 -1.01 -4.86
CA GLY A 165 3.54 -1.53 -4.72
C GLY A 165 2.49 -0.52 -5.13
N ALA A 166 2.69 0.76 -4.84
CA ALA A 166 1.80 1.83 -5.30
C ALA A 166 1.85 1.95 -6.84
N ASP A 167 3.04 1.92 -7.44
CA ASP A 167 3.21 1.93 -8.89
C ASP A 167 2.50 0.75 -9.55
N TYR A 168 2.66 -0.46 -8.96
CA TYR A 168 2.01 -1.66 -9.45
C TYR A 168 0.49 -1.54 -9.38
N MET A 169 -0.07 -1.09 -8.26
CA MET A 169 -1.53 -0.93 -8.10
C MET A 169 -2.09 0.11 -9.07
N TYR A 170 -1.38 1.23 -9.28
CA TYR A 170 -1.75 2.21 -10.27
C TYR A 170 -1.73 1.63 -11.69
N ALA A 171 -0.65 0.93 -12.05
CA ALA A 171 -0.52 0.28 -13.34
C ALA A 171 -1.61 -0.78 -13.57
N LEU A 172 -1.93 -1.58 -12.54
CA LEU A 172 -3.00 -2.58 -12.59
C LEU A 172 -4.37 -1.94 -12.88
N LEU A 173 -4.72 -0.85 -12.21
CA LEU A 173 -6.01 -0.17 -12.42
C LEU A 173 -6.13 0.45 -13.82
N ASN A 174 -5.02 0.88 -14.42
CA ASN A 174 -4.95 1.46 -15.76
C ASN A 174 -4.54 0.45 -16.86
N GLY A 175 -4.32 -0.81 -16.51
CA GLY A 175 -3.76 -1.82 -17.41
C GLY A 175 -4.76 -2.73 -18.10
N TYR A 176 -6.05 -2.43 -18.03
CA TYR A 176 -7.07 -3.18 -18.74
C TYR A 176 -7.05 -2.83 -20.23
N GLU A 177 -7.04 -3.86 -21.05
CA GLU A 177 -7.00 -3.77 -22.52
C GLU A 177 -7.86 -4.90 -23.14
N ASP A 178 -8.20 -4.76 -24.40
CA ASP A 178 -8.82 -5.85 -25.15
C ASP A 178 -7.82 -7.01 -25.28
N PRO A 179 -8.27 -8.26 -25.07
CA PRO A 179 -7.39 -9.41 -25.19
C PRO A 179 -6.91 -9.59 -26.63
N PRO A 180 -5.66 -10.04 -26.85
CA PRO A 180 -5.20 -10.47 -28.16
C PRO A 180 -6.12 -11.55 -28.74
N ALA A 181 -6.24 -11.61 -30.08
CA ALA A 181 -7.16 -12.51 -30.76
C ALA A 181 -6.93 -14.00 -30.46
N ASP A 182 -5.71 -14.37 -30.07
CA ASP A 182 -5.28 -15.72 -29.70
C ASP A 182 -5.36 -16.01 -28.19
N ALA A 183 -5.76 -15.03 -27.38
CA ALA A 183 -5.71 -15.12 -25.90
C ALA A 183 -6.78 -16.02 -25.32
N ASN A 184 -7.48 -16.85 -25.96
CA ASN A 184 -8.47 -17.81 -25.47
C ASN A 184 -8.93 -17.55 -24.00
N LEU A 185 -9.59 -16.40 -23.78
CA LEU A 185 -9.95 -15.89 -22.46
C LEU A 185 -11.31 -16.46 -22.02
N SER A 186 -11.39 -16.97 -20.78
CA SER A 186 -12.68 -17.38 -20.21
C SER A 186 -13.61 -16.16 -20.05
N PRO A 187 -14.93 -16.30 -20.24
CA PRO A 187 -15.90 -15.22 -20.10
C PRO A 187 -15.90 -14.52 -18.72
N THR A 188 -15.35 -15.17 -17.70
CA THR A 188 -15.27 -14.64 -16.32
C THR A 188 -13.95 -13.93 -16.01
N LEU A 189 -13.04 -13.87 -16.98
CA LEU A 189 -11.72 -13.25 -16.82
C LEU A 189 -11.60 -12.04 -17.75
N PHE A 190 -10.78 -11.09 -17.31
CA PHE A 190 -10.48 -9.86 -18.04
C PHE A 190 -8.99 -9.81 -18.35
N TRP A 191 -8.63 -9.20 -19.46
CA TRP A 191 -7.24 -9.00 -19.83
C TRP A 191 -6.67 -7.78 -19.13
N ASN A 192 -5.51 -7.96 -18.48
CA ASN A 192 -4.78 -6.86 -17.86
C ASN A 192 -3.28 -7.09 -18.04
N LYS A 193 -2.60 -6.15 -18.68
CA LYS A 193 -1.18 -6.29 -19.05
C LYS A 193 -0.22 -6.36 -17.87
N TYR A 194 -0.61 -5.88 -16.69
CA TYR A 194 0.22 -5.87 -15.49
C TYR A 194 -0.13 -6.98 -14.49
N PHE A 195 -1.17 -7.76 -14.74
CA PHE A 195 -1.51 -8.88 -13.88
C PHE A 195 -0.76 -10.16 -14.30
N PRO A 196 -0.27 -10.98 -13.36
CA PRO A 196 0.37 -12.25 -13.69
C PRO A 196 -0.51 -13.10 -14.62
N SER A 197 0.06 -13.64 -15.69
CA SER A 197 -0.65 -14.33 -16.78
C SER A 197 -1.62 -13.47 -17.60
N ASN A 198 -1.69 -12.17 -17.38
CA ASN A 198 -2.61 -11.21 -18.03
C ASN A 198 -4.11 -11.50 -17.84
N ARG A 199 -4.49 -12.46 -16.99
CA ARG A 199 -5.87 -12.93 -16.79
C ARG A 199 -6.32 -12.68 -15.36
N ILE A 200 -7.16 -11.68 -15.17
CA ILE A 200 -7.65 -11.26 -13.85
C ILE A 200 -9.17 -11.47 -13.73
N ALA A 201 -9.63 -11.96 -12.59
CA ALA A 201 -11.06 -12.13 -12.33
C ALA A 201 -11.78 -10.81 -11.98
N MET A 202 -11.04 -9.77 -11.58
CA MET A 202 -11.58 -8.46 -11.31
C MET A 202 -11.93 -7.77 -12.63
N LYS A 203 -13.21 -7.43 -12.83
CA LYS A 203 -13.60 -6.58 -13.97
C LYS A 203 -12.98 -5.20 -13.85
N PRO A 204 -12.80 -4.42 -14.95
CA PRO A 204 -12.38 -3.03 -14.86
C PRO A 204 -13.24 -2.27 -13.85
N PRO A 205 -12.67 -1.80 -12.71
CA PRO A 205 -13.48 -1.23 -11.65
C PRO A 205 -13.76 0.26 -11.84
N LEU A 206 -13.00 0.94 -12.69
CA LEU A 206 -13.05 2.39 -12.88
C LEU A 206 -13.43 2.73 -14.31
N SER A 207 -14.20 3.80 -14.46
CA SER A 207 -14.49 4.48 -15.72
C SER A 207 -14.49 5.98 -15.48
N ASP A 208 -14.33 6.77 -16.54
CA ASP A 208 -14.45 8.22 -16.43
C ASP A 208 -15.86 8.60 -15.94
N ASP A 209 -15.95 9.69 -15.22
CA ASP A 209 -17.17 10.23 -14.59
C ASP A 209 -17.88 9.30 -13.60
N LEU A 210 -17.17 8.27 -13.06
CA LEU A 210 -17.75 7.29 -12.14
C LEU A 210 -17.98 7.85 -10.72
N VAL A 211 -17.06 8.69 -10.22
CA VAL A 211 -17.09 9.28 -8.87
C VAL A 211 -17.18 10.78 -8.99
N ASP A 212 -18.10 11.38 -8.25
CA ASP A 212 -18.34 12.83 -8.31
C ASP A 212 -17.52 13.58 -7.27
N TYR A 213 -16.37 14.12 -7.70
CA TYR A 213 -15.50 14.93 -6.84
C TYR A 213 -16.07 16.34 -6.65
N SER A 214 -16.22 16.76 -5.39
CA SER A 214 -16.73 18.08 -5.02
C SER A 214 -15.70 19.20 -5.09
N ASP A 215 -14.40 18.86 -5.20
CA ASP A 215 -13.28 19.80 -5.20
C ASP A 215 -12.85 20.25 -6.61
N GLY A 216 -13.55 19.79 -7.64
CA GLY A 216 -13.23 20.11 -9.04
C GLY A 216 -12.06 19.30 -9.63
N SER A 217 -11.56 18.30 -8.93
CA SER A 217 -10.54 17.39 -9.45
C SER A 217 -11.04 16.63 -10.69
N PRO A 218 -10.15 16.23 -11.62
CA PRO A 218 -10.54 15.48 -12.81
C PRO A 218 -11.25 14.16 -12.47
N LYS A 219 -12.35 13.87 -13.17
CA LYS A 219 -13.14 12.66 -12.99
C LYS A 219 -12.73 11.59 -14.00
N THR A 220 -11.46 11.23 -14.00
CA THR A 220 -10.86 10.27 -14.95
C THR A 220 -10.33 9.04 -14.25
N VAL A 221 -10.22 7.92 -14.97
CA VAL A 221 -9.63 6.68 -14.45
C VAL A 221 -8.22 6.93 -13.91
N ASP A 222 -7.41 7.77 -14.57
CA ASP A 222 -6.07 8.13 -14.11
C ASP A 222 -6.10 8.80 -12.73
N GLN A 223 -6.95 9.81 -12.53
CA GLN A 223 -7.05 10.54 -11.27
C GLN A 223 -7.59 9.64 -10.16
N TYR A 224 -8.65 8.87 -10.42
CA TYR A 224 -9.21 7.92 -9.46
C TYR A 224 -8.17 6.89 -9.01
N SER A 225 -7.39 6.37 -9.97
CA SER A 225 -6.32 5.41 -9.68
C SER A 225 -5.23 6.02 -8.79
N ARG A 226 -4.80 7.25 -9.06
CA ARG A 226 -3.82 7.97 -8.23
C ARG A 226 -4.35 8.18 -6.82
N ASP A 227 -5.57 8.64 -6.69
CA ASP A 227 -6.16 8.99 -5.41
C ASP A 227 -6.40 7.75 -4.54
N VAL A 228 -7.01 6.69 -5.11
CA VAL A 228 -7.26 5.46 -4.34
C VAL A 228 -5.96 4.74 -3.97
N VAL A 229 -4.96 4.73 -4.84
CA VAL A 229 -3.66 4.12 -4.54
C VAL A 229 -2.92 4.90 -3.45
N ALA A 230 -2.97 6.22 -3.45
CA ALA A 230 -2.41 7.03 -2.35
C ALA A 230 -3.12 6.72 -1.02
N PHE A 231 -4.45 6.58 -1.02
CA PHE A 231 -5.20 6.16 0.16
C PHE A 231 -4.82 4.75 0.62
N LEU A 232 -4.68 3.79 -0.29
CA LEU A 232 -4.25 2.43 0.04
C LEU A 232 -2.79 2.37 0.52
N ALA A 233 -1.92 3.24 0.02
CA ALA A 233 -0.56 3.38 0.54
C ALA A 233 -0.56 3.89 1.99
N TRP A 234 -1.42 4.88 2.29
CA TRP A 234 -1.64 5.31 3.66
C TRP A 234 -2.23 4.20 4.54
N ALA A 235 -3.22 3.48 4.06
CA ALA A 235 -3.82 2.36 4.80
C ALA A 235 -2.78 1.29 5.18
N ALA A 236 -1.84 1.01 4.27
CA ALA A 236 -0.76 0.05 4.51
C ALA A 236 0.36 0.60 5.41
N GLU A 237 0.51 1.92 5.53
CA GLU A 237 1.54 2.55 6.36
C GLU A 237 1.07 3.90 6.96
N PRO A 238 0.10 3.88 7.88
CA PRO A 238 -0.47 5.11 8.45
C PRO A 238 0.54 5.94 9.27
N HIS A 239 1.64 5.34 9.70
CA HIS A 239 2.69 5.98 10.47
C HIS A 239 3.93 6.38 9.64
N LEU A 240 3.85 6.36 8.31
CA LEU A 240 4.98 6.68 7.41
C LEU A 240 5.65 8.02 7.76
N GLU A 241 4.88 9.08 7.94
CA GLU A 241 5.41 10.41 8.25
C GLU A 241 6.10 10.46 9.63
N ALA A 242 5.50 9.80 10.63
CA ALA A 242 6.10 9.68 11.95
C ALA A 242 7.41 8.87 11.90
N ARG A 243 7.42 7.75 11.17
CA ARG A 243 8.63 6.93 10.97
C ARG A 243 9.74 7.71 10.30
N LYS A 244 9.45 8.47 9.23
CA LYS A 244 10.44 9.31 8.54
C LYS A 244 11.01 10.39 9.47
N ARG A 245 10.14 11.09 10.20
CA ARG A 245 10.57 12.12 11.17
C ARG A 245 11.47 11.54 12.26
N ILE A 246 11.05 10.42 12.88
CA ILE A 246 11.84 9.75 13.92
C ILE A 246 13.16 9.24 13.34
N GLY A 247 13.14 8.64 12.15
CA GLY A 247 14.33 8.17 11.46
C GLY A 247 15.35 9.29 11.21
N PHE A 248 14.88 10.45 10.74
CA PHE A 248 15.73 11.63 10.55
C PHE A 248 16.34 12.13 11.87
N GLN A 249 15.54 12.21 12.94
CA GLN A 249 16.03 12.59 14.27
C GLN A 249 17.08 11.58 14.79
N ALA A 250 16.83 10.29 14.63
CA ALA A 250 17.76 9.23 15.03
C ALA A 250 19.08 9.32 14.25
N MET A 251 19.05 9.61 12.94
CA MET A 251 20.25 9.78 12.13
C MET A 251 21.10 10.96 12.61
N ILE A 252 20.49 12.13 12.89
CA ILE A 252 21.21 13.28 13.44
C ILE A 252 21.85 12.90 14.77
N PHE A 253 21.09 12.30 15.69
CA PHE A 253 21.61 11.86 16.97
C PHE A 253 22.82 10.92 16.82
N LEU A 254 22.73 9.93 15.97
CA LEU A 254 23.80 8.95 15.74
C LEU A 254 25.05 9.59 15.13
N ILE A 255 24.91 10.55 14.22
CA ILE A 255 26.04 11.28 13.64
C ILE A 255 26.77 12.09 14.72
N VAL A 256 26.04 12.83 15.54
CA VAL A 256 26.60 13.62 16.64
C VAL A 256 27.27 12.69 17.66
N PHE A 257 26.58 11.61 18.05
CA PHE A 257 27.11 10.63 18.99
C PHE A 257 28.38 9.95 18.48
N ALA A 258 28.40 9.52 17.23
CA ALA A 258 29.59 8.94 16.60
C ALA A 258 30.78 9.92 16.59
N GLY A 259 30.53 11.18 16.31
CA GLY A 259 31.55 12.23 16.40
C GLY A 259 32.12 12.38 17.83
N LEU A 260 31.26 12.45 18.84
CA LEU A 260 31.69 12.53 20.24
C LEU A 260 32.52 11.30 20.66
N VAL A 261 32.05 10.09 20.32
CA VAL A 261 32.78 8.85 20.62
C VAL A 261 34.11 8.80 19.89
N TYR A 262 34.17 9.26 18.64
CA TYR A 262 35.42 9.34 17.87
C TYR A 262 36.42 10.27 18.54
N PHE A 263 36.05 11.47 18.92
CA PHE A 263 36.94 12.41 19.60
C PHE A 263 37.33 11.92 21.01
N THR A 264 36.43 11.30 21.76
CA THR A 264 36.73 10.65 23.03
C THR A 264 37.76 9.56 22.85
N LYS A 265 37.56 8.64 21.88
CA LYS A 265 38.57 7.63 21.54
C LYS A 265 39.91 8.28 21.25
N LYS A 266 39.94 9.26 20.35
CA LYS A 266 41.19 9.93 19.95
C LYS A 266 41.90 10.54 21.16
N LYS A 267 41.16 11.12 22.12
CA LYS A 267 41.73 11.68 23.34
C LYS A 267 42.30 10.61 24.27
N VAL A 268 41.53 9.54 24.53
CA VAL A 268 41.94 8.46 25.45
C VAL A 268 43.15 7.67 24.90
N TRP A 269 43.27 7.55 23.58
CA TRP A 269 44.35 6.77 22.95
C TRP A 269 45.52 7.64 22.47
N SER A 270 45.53 8.94 22.81
CA SER A 270 46.62 9.84 22.40
C SER A 270 47.99 9.38 22.89
N ASP A 271 48.07 8.81 24.10
CA ASP A 271 49.30 8.45 24.75
C ASP A 271 49.75 6.98 24.45
N VAL A 272 48.95 6.25 23.71
CA VAL A 272 49.26 4.83 23.35
C VAL A 272 50.15 4.78 22.11
N HIS A 273 50.28 5.84 21.34
CA HIS A 273 51.06 5.94 20.11
C HIS A 273 52.21 6.94 20.21
N ALA A 274 52.57 7.35 21.43
CA ALA A 274 53.78 8.18 21.70
C ALA A 274 54.96 7.31 22.00
#